data_42273bb2ffd1ec54378f55ad8054fe70
#
_entry.id   42273bb2ffd1ec54378f55ad8054fe70
#
_cell.length_a   1.000
_cell.length_b   1.000
_cell.length_c   1.000
_cell.angle_alpha   90.00
_cell.angle_beta   90.00
_cell.angle_gamma   90.00
#
_symmetry.space_group_name_H-M   'P 1'
#
loop_
_entity.id
_entity.type
_entity.pdbx_description
1 polymer ?
#
loop_
_entity_poly.entity_id
_entity_poly.type
_entity_poly.pdbx_seq_one_letter_code
_entity_poly.pdbx_strand_id
1 'polypeptide(L)'
;VNTREEFYEHQSSFPYDFADVKGQESVKRALEVAASGGHNLIMIGSPGSGKSMMAKCMPSILPPLSLGESLETTKIHSVAGKLGKDSSLIAIRPFRSPHHTISQVAMVGGGTNPQPGEISLAHNGLLFLDELPEFNRSVLEVLRQPLEDRHISIARAKYSLDYPASFMLVASMNPCPCGYYNHPTRACVCNPGQVQRYLNRISGPLLEIGRAHV
;
A
#
# COMPACT_ATOMS: atom_id res chain seq x y z
N VAL A 1 27.96 -18.58 -5.84
CA VAL A 1 27.17 -17.50 -5.18
C VAL A 1 26.19 -18.18 -4.25
N ASN A 2 26.24 -17.89 -2.94
CA ASN A 2 25.32 -18.47 -1.97
C ASN A 2 24.10 -17.55 -1.82
N THR A 3 23.17 -17.69 -2.74
CA THR A 3 21.94 -16.88 -2.82
C THR A 3 21.15 -16.83 -1.50
N ARG A 4 21.29 -17.87 -0.67
CA ARG A 4 20.62 -17.93 0.63
C ARG A 4 21.27 -17.00 1.66
N GLU A 5 22.60 -16.93 1.70
CA GLU A 5 23.33 -16.01 2.57
C GLU A 5 23.07 -14.57 2.17
N GLU A 6 23.17 -14.24 0.88
CA GLU A 6 22.84 -12.92 0.35
C GLU A 6 21.41 -12.48 0.71
N PHE A 7 20.45 -13.40 0.66
CA PHE A 7 19.07 -13.11 1.03
C PHE A 7 18.96 -12.63 2.49
N TYR A 8 19.60 -13.33 3.43
CA TYR A 8 19.55 -12.96 4.85
C TYR A 8 20.34 -11.66 5.16
N GLU A 9 21.42 -11.40 4.46
CA GLU A 9 22.20 -10.18 4.62
C GLU A 9 21.41 -8.92 4.19
N HIS A 10 20.59 -9.03 3.14
CA HIS A 10 19.82 -7.90 2.61
C HIS A 10 18.49 -7.64 3.34
N GLN A 11 18.06 -8.51 4.24
CA GLN A 11 16.78 -8.36 4.97
C GLN A 11 16.71 -7.13 5.87
N SER A 12 17.82 -6.56 6.29
CA SER A 12 17.91 -5.41 7.19
C SER A 12 18.31 -4.09 6.53
N SER A 13 18.44 -4.07 5.21
CA SER A 13 18.87 -2.87 4.46
C SER A 13 17.67 -2.05 3.98
N PHE A 14 17.12 -1.19 4.85
CA PHE A 14 15.98 -0.34 4.50
C PHE A 14 16.44 1.07 4.08
N PRO A 15 15.88 1.63 2.97
CA PRO A 15 16.18 3.00 2.56
C PRO A 15 15.58 4.05 3.50
N TYR A 16 14.54 3.68 4.25
CA TYR A 16 13.87 4.52 5.26
C TYR A 16 13.68 3.67 6.50
N ASP A 17 14.14 4.17 7.66
CA ASP A 17 13.99 3.49 8.92
C ASP A 17 12.91 4.18 9.78
N PHE A 18 12.11 3.37 10.45
CA PHE A 18 11.08 3.87 11.36
C PHE A 18 11.70 4.63 12.56
N ALA A 19 12.94 4.33 12.92
CA ALA A 19 13.71 5.05 13.93
C ALA A 19 13.97 6.52 13.56
N ASP A 20 13.97 6.87 12.27
CA ASP A 20 14.17 8.24 11.78
C ASP A 20 12.96 9.14 12.03
N VAL A 21 11.78 8.56 12.28
CA VAL A 21 10.56 9.31 12.59
C VAL A 21 10.64 9.88 14.00
N LYS A 22 10.72 11.20 14.12
CA LYS A 22 10.81 11.91 15.41
C LYS A 22 9.43 12.34 15.89
N GLY A 23 9.16 12.10 17.18
CA GLY A 23 7.88 12.42 17.81
C GLY A 23 6.74 11.51 17.35
N GLN A 24 5.50 11.94 17.56
CA GLN A 24 4.27 11.23 17.18
C GLN A 24 4.18 9.80 17.76
N GLU A 25 4.54 9.62 19.02
CA GLU A 25 4.66 8.30 19.66
C GLU A 25 3.36 7.48 19.61
N SER A 26 2.19 8.12 19.73
CA SER A 26 0.89 7.45 19.61
C SER A 26 0.63 6.90 18.19
N VAL A 27 1.03 7.66 17.17
CA VAL A 27 0.91 7.23 15.76
C VAL A 27 1.90 6.12 15.48
N LYS A 28 3.16 6.24 15.94
CA LYS A 28 4.14 5.16 15.83
C LYS A 28 3.62 3.87 16.44
N ARG A 29 3.06 3.94 17.65
CA ARG A 29 2.49 2.77 18.33
C ARG A 29 1.34 2.15 17.53
N ALA A 30 0.46 2.96 16.96
CA ALA A 30 -0.61 2.47 16.10
C ALA A 30 -0.07 1.75 14.85
N LEU A 31 0.99 2.29 14.22
CA LEU A 31 1.64 1.68 13.06
C LEU A 31 2.35 0.36 13.42
N GLU A 32 3.00 0.28 14.58
CA GLU A 32 3.60 -0.97 15.10
C GLU A 32 2.54 -2.06 15.29
N VAL A 33 1.41 -1.72 15.91
CA VAL A 33 0.29 -2.66 16.12
C VAL A 33 -0.27 -3.12 14.77
N ALA A 34 -0.47 -2.20 13.84
CA ALA A 34 -0.95 -2.52 12.51
C ALA A 34 0.04 -3.43 11.75
N ALA A 35 1.34 -3.13 11.82
CA ALA A 35 2.39 -3.92 11.20
C ALA A 35 2.46 -5.34 11.77
N SER A 36 2.35 -5.47 13.10
CA SER A 36 2.39 -6.76 13.81
C SER A 36 1.23 -7.68 13.43
N GLY A 37 0.04 -7.11 13.19
CA GLY A 37 -1.17 -7.85 12.82
C GLY A 37 -1.44 -7.91 11.31
N GLY A 38 -0.65 -7.24 10.48
CA GLY A 38 -0.92 -7.11 9.05
C GLY A 38 -2.23 -6.35 8.75
N HIS A 39 -2.61 -5.42 9.63
CA HIS A 39 -3.87 -4.68 9.53
C HIS A 39 -3.78 -3.55 8.50
N ASN A 40 -4.81 -3.44 7.67
CA ASN A 40 -4.99 -2.28 6.81
C ASN A 40 -5.25 -1.03 7.66
N LEU A 41 -4.76 0.13 7.21
CA LEU A 41 -4.93 1.38 7.96
C LEU A 41 -5.08 2.60 7.05
N ILE A 42 -5.73 3.62 7.59
CA ILE A 42 -5.85 4.94 6.98
C ILE A 42 -5.30 5.98 7.96
N MET A 43 -4.33 6.77 7.49
CA MET A 43 -3.80 7.92 8.23
C MET A 43 -4.53 9.20 7.80
N ILE A 44 -5.17 9.87 8.74
CA ILE A 44 -5.86 11.14 8.49
C ILE A 44 -5.13 12.24 9.26
N GLY A 45 -4.73 13.28 8.55
CA GLY A 45 -4.02 14.39 9.16
C GLY A 45 -3.81 15.56 8.21
N SER A 46 -3.44 16.72 8.75
CA SER A 46 -3.17 17.93 7.97
C SER A 46 -2.01 17.74 6.99
N PRO A 47 -1.92 18.57 5.95
CA PRO A 47 -0.74 18.61 5.08
C PRO A 47 0.54 18.81 5.88
N GLY A 48 1.60 18.11 5.51
CA GLY A 48 2.91 18.21 6.18
C GLY A 48 3.01 17.47 7.52
N SER A 49 2.03 16.67 7.94
CA SER A 49 2.08 15.88 9.18
C SER A 49 2.95 14.61 9.11
N GLY A 50 3.65 14.37 8.00
CA GLY A 50 4.59 13.25 7.88
C GLY A 50 3.97 11.91 7.47
N LYS A 51 2.68 11.85 7.09
CA LYS A 51 1.97 10.61 6.72
C LYS A 51 2.71 9.77 5.68
N SER A 52 3.12 10.38 4.58
CA SER A 52 3.80 9.68 3.48
C SER A 52 5.20 9.18 3.88
N MET A 53 5.90 9.91 4.76
CA MET A 53 7.18 9.46 5.31
C MET A 53 6.99 8.26 6.24
N MET A 54 6.02 8.33 7.15
CA MET A 54 5.70 7.21 8.04
C MET A 54 5.33 5.94 7.26
N ALA A 55 4.56 6.07 6.19
CA ALA A 55 4.24 4.94 5.32
C ALA A 55 5.49 4.33 4.68
N LYS A 56 6.44 5.15 4.20
CA LYS A 56 7.71 4.69 3.61
C LYS A 56 8.62 3.97 4.61
N CYS A 57 8.52 4.32 5.90
CA CYS A 57 9.28 3.67 6.95
C CYS A 57 8.67 2.33 7.40
N MET A 58 7.40 2.05 7.10
CA MET A 58 6.72 0.84 7.56
C MET A 58 7.40 -0.48 7.16
N PRO A 59 8.03 -0.64 5.99
CA PRO A 59 8.77 -1.87 5.69
C PRO A 59 9.82 -2.24 6.72
N SER A 60 10.42 -1.27 7.43
CA SER A 60 11.45 -1.51 8.46
C SER A 60 10.90 -2.15 9.75
N ILE A 61 9.60 -2.05 10.00
CA ILE A 61 8.95 -2.63 11.19
C ILE A 61 8.07 -3.84 10.87
N LEU A 62 7.92 -4.21 9.59
CA LEU A 62 7.22 -5.42 9.21
C LEU A 62 8.07 -6.67 9.51
N PRO A 63 7.44 -7.81 9.83
CA PRO A 63 8.16 -9.08 9.93
C PRO A 63 8.95 -9.36 8.66
N PRO A 64 10.18 -9.89 8.75
CA PRO A 64 10.98 -10.20 7.57
C PRO A 64 10.29 -11.21 6.66
N LEU A 65 10.61 -11.20 5.36
CA LEU A 65 10.13 -12.21 4.42
C LEU A 65 10.70 -13.58 4.78
N SER A 66 9.86 -14.61 4.77
CA SER A 66 10.35 -15.98 4.70
C SER A 66 10.91 -16.25 3.30
N LEU A 67 11.72 -17.30 3.17
CA LEU A 67 12.28 -17.70 1.86
C LEU A 67 11.17 -18.05 0.86
N GLY A 68 10.07 -18.68 1.33
CA GLY A 68 8.90 -18.98 0.49
C GLY A 68 8.23 -17.74 -0.05
N GLU A 69 7.92 -16.77 0.84
CA GLU A 69 7.37 -15.47 0.44
C GLU A 69 8.29 -14.72 -0.53
N SER A 70 9.59 -14.75 -0.28
CA SER A 70 10.60 -14.14 -1.16
C SER A 70 10.57 -14.74 -2.57
N LEU A 71 10.51 -16.06 -2.68
CA LEU A 71 10.44 -16.76 -3.97
C LEU A 71 9.16 -16.41 -4.75
N GLU A 72 8.01 -16.39 -4.09
CA GLU A 72 6.74 -15.98 -4.72
C GLU A 72 6.80 -14.54 -5.22
N THR A 73 7.26 -13.63 -4.35
CA THR A 73 7.38 -12.20 -4.68
C THR A 73 8.34 -11.98 -5.84
N THR A 74 9.50 -12.67 -5.82
CA THR A 74 10.50 -12.59 -6.88
C THR A 74 9.95 -13.08 -8.22
N LYS A 75 9.17 -14.17 -8.25
CA LYS A 75 8.51 -14.66 -9.46
C LYS A 75 7.58 -13.60 -10.09
N ILE A 76 6.74 -12.95 -9.27
CA ILE A 76 5.81 -11.92 -9.74
C ILE A 76 6.60 -10.74 -10.34
N HIS A 77 7.61 -10.25 -9.64
CA HIS A 77 8.44 -9.14 -10.10
C HIS A 77 9.26 -9.50 -11.34
N SER A 78 9.70 -10.75 -11.48
CA SER A 78 10.38 -11.27 -12.67
C SER A 78 9.47 -11.23 -13.90
N VAL A 79 8.24 -11.76 -13.77
CA VAL A 79 7.23 -11.74 -14.85
C VAL A 79 6.90 -10.30 -15.27
N ALA A 80 6.85 -9.37 -14.31
CA ALA A 80 6.63 -7.95 -14.56
C ALA A 80 7.84 -7.20 -15.15
N GLY A 81 9.00 -7.87 -15.29
CA GLY A 81 10.24 -7.22 -15.75
C GLY A 81 10.77 -6.15 -14.80
N LYS A 82 10.47 -6.28 -13.50
CA LYS A 82 10.85 -5.30 -12.46
C LYS A 82 12.06 -5.70 -11.64
N LEU A 83 12.66 -6.87 -11.93
CA LEU A 83 13.92 -7.28 -11.31
C LEU A 83 15.09 -6.60 -12.02
N GLY A 84 16.07 -6.13 -11.23
CA GLY A 84 17.36 -5.70 -11.76
C GLY A 84 18.13 -6.88 -12.36
N LYS A 85 19.07 -6.60 -13.29
CA LYS A 85 19.86 -7.65 -13.97
C LYS A 85 20.71 -8.50 -13.00
N ASP A 86 21.05 -7.94 -11.85
CA ASP A 86 21.92 -8.58 -10.83
C ASP A 86 21.16 -8.93 -9.54
N SER A 87 19.82 -8.82 -9.52
CA SER A 87 19.06 -9.14 -8.31
C SER A 87 18.78 -10.63 -8.21
N SER A 88 19.24 -11.25 -7.11
CA SER A 88 19.02 -12.66 -6.81
C SER A 88 17.60 -12.92 -6.32
N LEU A 89 17.27 -12.50 -5.12
CA LEU A 89 15.95 -12.64 -4.50
C LEU A 89 15.51 -11.31 -3.88
N ILE A 90 14.21 -11.06 -3.88
CA ILE A 90 13.64 -9.93 -3.14
C ILE A 90 13.70 -10.28 -1.64
N ALA A 91 14.53 -9.57 -0.89
CA ALA A 91 14.76 -9.81 0.53
C ALA A 91 13.90 -8.93 1.44
N ILE A 92 13.40 -7.80 0.93
CA ILE A 92 12.60 -6.82 1.67
C ILE A 92 11.18 -6.84 1.12
N ARG A 93 10.19 -6.70 2.02
CA ARG A 93 8.79 -6.59 1.64
C ARG A 93 8.58 -5.44 0.66
N PRO A 94 7.94 -5.68 -0.50
CA PRO A 94 7.70 -4.65 -1.50
C PRO A 94 6.91 -3.48 -0.92
N PHE A 95 7.29 -2.27 -1.29
CA PHE A 95 6.54 -1.05 -1.03
C PHE A 95 6.11 -0.46 -2.37
N ARG A 96 4.82 -0.50 -2.65
CA ARG A 96 4.23 0.05 -3.88
C ARG A 96 3.43 1.30 -3.55
N SER A 97 3.69 2.38 -4.26
CA SER A 97 3.02 3.67 -4.05
C SER A 97 2.62 4.26 -5.40
N PRO A 98 1.56 3.74 -6.04
CA PRO A 98 1.08 4.29 -7.29
C PRO A 98 0.52 5.70 -7.09
N HIS A 99 0.70 6.55 -8.10
CA HIS A 99 0.11 7.88 -8.11
C HIS A 99 -1.41 7.79 -8.29
N HIS A 100 -2.17 8.75 -7.76
CA HIS A 100 -3.64 8.74 -7.82
C HIS A 100 -4.21 8.78 -9.27
N THR A 101 -3.40 9.20 -10.26
CA THR A 101 -3.77 9.18 -11.69
C THR A 101 -3.61 7.81 -12.35
N ILE A 102 -3.23 6.77 -11.61
CA ILE A 102 -3.06 5.41 -12.14
C ILE A 102 -4.35 4.91 -12.81
N SER A 103 -4.20 4.20 -13.92
CA SER A 103 -5.34 3.54 -14.55
C SER A 103 -5.73 2.24 -13.83
N GLN A 104 -6.98 1.83 -13.99
CA GLN A 104 -7.46 0.55 -13.46
C GLN A 104 -6.61 -0.64 -13.97
N VAL A 105 -6.24 -0.63 -15.25
CA VAL A 105 -5.40 -1.68 -15.84
C VAL A 105 -3.99 -1.70 -15.22
N ALA A 106 -3.40 -0.56 -14.95
CA ALA A 106 -2.09 -0.50 -14.29
C ALA A 106 -2.16 -0.95 -12.81
N MET A 107 -3.29 -0.71 -12.14
CA MET A 107 -3.53 -1.16 -10.77
C MET A 107 -3.70 -2.69 -10.69
N VAL A 108 -4.57 -3.24 -11.52
CA VAL A 108 -4.94 -4.67 -11.51
C VAL A 108 -3.95 -5.52 -12.29
N GLY A 109 -3.46 -5.02 -13.39
CA GLY A 109 -2.71 -5.76 -14.40
C GLY A 109 -3.56 -6.06 -15.63
N GLY A 110 -2.93 -6.59 -16.64
CA GLY A 110 -3.57 -6.91 -17.91
C GLY A 110 -2.76 -6.42 -19.11
N GLY A 111 -3.43 -6.00 -20.15
CA GLY A 111 -2.82 -5.63 -21.44
C GLY A 111 -2.93 -6.74 -22.47
N THR A 112 -2.33 -6.56 -23.65
CA THR A 112 -2.29 -7.56 -24.72
C THR A 112 -1.50 -8.80 -24.29
N ASN A 113 -0.37 -8.60 -23.61
CA ASN A 113 0.34 -9.60 -22.84
C ASN A 113 0.03 -9.34 -21.35
N PRO A 114 -0.74 -10.21 -20.68
CA PRO A 114 -1.14 -9.98 -19.31
C PRO A 114 0.07 -9.84 -18.39
N GLN A 115 0.24 -8.65 -17.82
CA GLN A 115 1.30 -8.34 -16.86
C GLN A 115 0.68 -8.09 -15.48
N PRO A 116 1.34 -8.48 -14.39
CA PRO A 116 0.89 -8.14 -13.05
C PRO A 116 0.89 -6.62 -12.85
N GLY A 117 -0.16 -6.11 -12.21
CA GLY A 117 -0.29 -4.69 -11.85
C GLY A 117 0.30 -4.37 -10.48
N GLU A 118 0.08 -3.14 -10.00
CA GLU A 118 0.60 -2.66 -8.71
C GLU A 118 0.10 -3.50 -7.53
N ILE A 119 -1.14 -4.02 -7.60
CA ILE A 119 -1.71 -4.90 -6.56
C ILE A 119 -0.88 -6.19 -6.43
N SER A 120 -0.56 -6.85 -7.54
CA SER A 120 0.25 -8.07 -7.54
C SER A 120 1.71 -7.79 -7.18
N LEU A 121 2.25 -6.64 -7.59
CA LEU A 121 3.61 -6.21 -7.23
C LEU A 121 3.73 -5.87 -5.74
N ALA A 122 2.62 -5.57 -5.05
CA ALA A 122 2.58 -5.35 -3.61
C ALA A 122 2.47 -6.66 -2.80
N HIS A 123 2.35 -7.81 -3.46
CA HIS A 123 2.23 -9.11 -2.78
C HIS A 123 3.34 -9.33 -1.75
N ASN A 124 2.95 -9.81 -0.56
CA ASN A 124 3.81 -9.96 0.62
C ASN A 124 4.43 -8.65 1.14
N GLY A 125 3.86 -7.51 0.76
CA GLY A 125 4.36 -6.19 1.14
C GLY A 125 3.24 -5.19 1.42
N LEU A 126 3.48 -3.92 1.07
CA LEU A 126 2.56 -2.81 1.26
C LEU A 126 2.13 -2.19 -0.07
N LEU A 127 0.84 -1.87 -0.14
CA LEU A 127 0.29 -0.94 -1.12
C LEU A 127 -0.07 0.36 -0.40
N PHE A 128 0.64 1.43 -0.72
CA PHE A 128 0.42 2.76 -0.16
C PHE A 128 -0.34 3.65 -1.14
N LEU A 129 -1.50 4.14 -0.73
CA LEU A 129 -2.31 5.08 -1.49
C LEU A 129 -2.30 6.44 -0.81
N ASP A 130 -1.43 7.33 -1.30
CA ASP A 130 -1.40 8.72 -0.83
C ASP A 130 -2.54 9.52 -1.45
N GLU A 131 -3.10 10.45 -0.70
CA GLU A 131 -4.25 11.26 -1.16
C GLU A 131 -5.45 10.41 -1.63
N LEU A 132 -5.84 9.44 -0.81
CA LEU A 132 -6.86 8.43 -1.13
C LEU A 132 -8.12 8.99 -1.84
N PRO A 133 -8.71 10.14 -1.45
CA PRO A 133 -9.90 10.69 -2.12
C PRO A 133 -9.65 11.22 -3.55
N GLU A 134 -8.40 11.34 -3.99
CA GLU A 134 -8.05 11.80 -5.34
C GLU A 134 -7.97 10.65 -6.35
N PHE A 135 -7.93 9.39 -5.88
CA PHE A 135 -8.01 8.24 -6.79
C PHE A 135 -9.39 8.14 -7.45
N ASN A 136 -9.38 7.70 -8.70
CA ASN A 136 -10.63 7.39 -9.40
C ASN A 136 -11.38 6.28 -8.65
N ARG A 137 -12.69 6.44 -8.48
CA ARG A 137 -13.55 5.48 -7.78
C ARG A 137 -13.43 4.07 -8.36
N SER A 138 -13.36 3.93 -9.68
CA SER A 138 -13.21 2.63 -10.33
C SER A 138 -11.89 1.94 -9.97
N VAL A 139 -10.81 2.70 -9.70
CA VAL A 139 -9.53 2.18 -9.24
C VAL A 139 -9.61 1.71 -7.77
N LEU A 140 -10.34 2.42 -6.93
CA LEU A 140 -10.54 2.02 -5.53
C LEU A 140 -11.43 0.77 -5.40
N GLU A 141 -12.47 0.65 -6.23
CA GLU A 141 -13.38 -0.50 -6.19
C GLU A 141 -12.69 -1.84 -6.56
N VAL A 142 -11.68 -1.81 -7.45
CA VAL A 142 -10.94 -3.05 -7.80
C VAL A 142 -10.04 -3.58 -6.69
N LEU A 143 -9.77 -2.78 -5.66
CA LEU A 143 -9.00 -3.22 -4.49
C LEU A 143 -9.79 -4.13 -3.56
N ARG A 144 -11.12 -4.06 -3.63
CA ARG A 144 -12.00 -4.78 -2.70
C ARG A 144 -11.77 -6.28 -2.77
N GLN A 145 -11.83 -6.86 -3.97
CA GLN A 145 -11.65 -8.30 -4.14
C GLN A 145 -10.29 -8.81 -3.62
N PRO A 146 -9.13 -8.25 -4.04
CA PRO A 146 -7.85 -8.74 -3.52
C PRO A 146 -7.64 -8.52 -2.03
N LEU A 147 -8.27 -7.53 -1.42
CA LEU A 147 -8.23 -7.34 0.02
C LEU A 147 -9.00 -8.42 0.79
N GLU A 148 -10.11 -8.93 0.22
CA GLU A 148 -10.90 -10.02 0.77
C GLU A 148 -10.29 -11.39 0.45
N ASP A 149 -10.00 -11.65 -0.84
CA ASP A 149 -9.64 -12.97 -1.37
C ASP A 149 -8.14 -13.26 -1.40
N ARG A 150 -7.29 -12.23 -1.22
CA ARG A 150 -5.82 -12.31 -1.29
C ARG A 150 -5.26 -12.77 -2.63
N HIS A 151 -6.05 -12.71 -3.68
CA HIS A 151 -5.64 -12.95 -5.06
C HIS A 151 -6.39 -12.04 -6.02
N ILE A 152 -5.91 -11.95 -7.24
CA ILE A 152 -6.53 -11.20 -8.32
C ILE A 152 -6.56 -12.03 -9.59
N SER A 153 -7.75 -12.13 -10.20
CA SER A 153 -7.96 -12.87 -11.44
C SER A 153 -8.04 -11.90 -12.62
N ILE A 154 -7.16 -12.09 -13.58
CA ILE A 154 -7.17 -11.35 -14.85
C ILE A 154 -7.75 -12.23 -15.94
N ALA A 155 -9.03 -12.05 -16.21
CA ALA A 155 -9.72 -12.77 -17.28
C ALA A 155 -9.55 -12.07 -18.62
N ARG A 156 -9.16 -12.79 -19.66
CA ARG A 156 -9.12 -12.38 -21.06
C ARG A 156 -9.71 -13.49 -21.92
N ALA A 157 -10.13 -13.16 -23.16
CA ALA A 157 -10.82 -14.07 -24.05
C ALA A 157 -10.12 -15.44 -24.26
N LYS A 158 -8.80 -15.51 -24.08
CA LYS A 158 -7.99 -16.72 -24.27
C LYS A 158 -7.31 -17.23 -22.98
N TYR A 159 -7.25 -16.43 -21.92
CA TYR A 159 -6.48 -16.75 -20.71
C TYR A 159 -7.22 -16.24 -19.48
N SER A 160 -7.22 -17.02 -18.41
CA SER A 160 -7.44 -16.56 -17.05
C SER A 160 -6.15 -16.77 -16.28
N LEU A 161 -5.61 -15.71 -15.70
CA LEU A 161 -4.39 -15.73 -14.89
C LEU A 161 -4.73 -15.24 -13.51
N ASP A 162 -4.37 -16.04 -12.51
CA ASP A 162 -4.52 -15.70 -11.12
C ASP A 162 -3.16 -15.33 -10.55
N TYR A 163 -3.08 -14.14 -9.96
CA TYR A 163 -1.90 -13.67 -9.24
C TYR A 163 -2.21 -13.58 -7.75
N PRO A 164 -1.32 -14.06 -6.88
CA PRO A 164 -1.47 -13.82 -5.45
C PRO A 164 -1.36 -12.31 -5.19
N ALA A 165 -2.16 -11.82 -4.24
CA ALA A 165 -2.26 -10.41 -3.90
C ALA A 165 -2.49 -10.21 -2.39
N SER A 166 -1.68 -10.88 -1.59
CA SER A 166 -1.68 -10.71 -0.14
C SER A 166 -0.80 -9.53 0.23
N PHE A 167 -1.41 -8.39 0.48
CA PHE A 167 -0.71 -7.16 0.84
C PHE A 167 -1.41 -6.45 2.00
N MET A 168 -0.68 -5.56 2.66
CA MET A 168 -1.21 -4.63 3.64
C MET A 168 -1.54 -3.32 2.92
N LEU A 169 -2.80 -2.87 3.03
CA LEU A 169 -3.21 -1.56 2.50
C LEU A 169 -2.92 -0.48 3.53
N VAL A 170 -2.12 0.49 3.13
CA VAL A 170 -1.88 1.72 3.90
C VAL A 170 -2.36 2.88 3.05
N ALA A 171 -3.24 3.72 3.58
CA ALA A 171 -3.72 4.88 2.87
C ALA A 171 -3.48 6.15 3.68
N SER A 172 -3.38 7.28 3.00
CA SER A 172 -3.34 8.58 3.64
C SER A 172 -4.36 9.52 3.01
N MET A 173 -4.88 10.44 3.83
CA MET A 173 -5.75 11.50 3.35
C MET A 173 -5.70 12.72 4.27
N ASN A 174 -6.15 13.86 3.76
CA ASN A 174 -6.43 15.02 4.57
C ASN A 174 -7.85 14.93 5.15
N PRO A 175 -8.18 15.63 6.25
CA PRO A 175 -9.51 15.59 6.83
C PRO A 175 -10.58 16.33 6.01
N CYS A 176 -10.17 17.19 5.08
CA CYS A 176 -11.03 17.95 4.17
C CYS A 176 -10.20 18.48 2.99
N PRO A 177 -10.81 19.10 1.96
CA PRO A 177 -10.06 19.64 0.82
C PRO A 177 -8.97 20.66 1.19
N CYS A 178 -9.20 21.55 2.16
CA CYS A 178 -8.16 22.48 2.61
C CYS A 178 -7.16 21.84 3.60
N GLY A 179 -7.49 20.69 4.17
CA GLY A 179 -6.63 19.93 5.08
C GLY A 179 -6.70 20.33 6.56
N TYR A 180 -7.53 21.29 6.95
CA TYR A 180 -7.52 21.86 8.31
C TYR A 180 -8.85 21.69 9.08
N TYR A 181 -9.70 20.78 8.65
CA TYR A 181 -10.93 20.48 9.40
C TYR A 181 -10.57 19.94 10.80
N ASN A 182 -11.15 20.54 11.83
CA ASN A 182 -10.83 20.29 13.26
C ASN A 182 -9.36 20.49 13.65
N HIS A 183 -8.59 21.30 12.91
CA HIS A 183 -7.22 21.59 13.26
C HIS A 183 -7.15 22.55 14.46
N PRO A 184 -6.29 22.30 15.49
CA PRO A 184 -6.30 23.07 16.73
C PRO A 184 -5.90 24.54 16.58
N THR A 185 -5.06 24.88 15.58
CA THR A 185 -4.49 26.23 15.42
C THR A 185 -4.78 26.87 14.07
N ARG A 186 -5.35 26.16 13.10
CA ARG A 186 -5.68 26.69 11.76
C ARG A 186 -7.15 26.53 11.47
N ALA A 187 -7.80 27.61 11.05
CA ALA A 187 -9.21 27.59 10.67
C ALA A 187 -9.42 26.83 9.34
N CYS A 188 -10.41 25.96 9.31
CA CYS A 188 -10.87 25.32 8.10
C CYS A 188 -11.71 26.32 7.27
N VAL A 189 -11.42 26.42 5.99
CA VAL A 189 -12.15 27.29 5.04
C VAL A 189 -13.23 26.55 4.24
N CYS A 190 -13.36 25.24 4.44
CA CYS A 190 -14.35 24.43 3.76
C CYS A 190 -15.72 24.55 4.44
N ASN A 191 -16.79 24.68 3.63
CA ASN A 191 -18.14 24.54 4.16
C ASN A 191 -18.49 23.06 4.42
N PRO A 192 -19.51 22.77 5.27
CA PRO A 192 -19.86 21.38 5.60
C PRO A 192 -20.17 20.50 4.39
N GLY A 193 -20.81 21.05 3.36
CA GLY A 193 -21.11 20.32 2.13
C GLY A 193 -19.87 19.95 1.31
N GLN A 194 -18.81 20.76 1.36
CA GLN A 194 -17.54 20.45 0.72
C GLN A 194 -16.82 19.30 1.46
N VAL A 195 -16.81 19.35 2.79
CA VAL A 195 -16.23 18.28 3.63
C VAL A 195 -16.94 16.96 3.36
N GLN A 196 -18.27 16.95 3.38
CA GLN A 196 -19.06 15.75 3.15
C GLN A 196 -18.84 15.16 1.75
N ARG A 197 -18.83 15.99 0.71
CA ARG A 197 -18.55 15.54 -0.67
C ARG A 197 -17.13 14.95 -0.81
N TYR A 198 -16.16 15.50 -0.11
CA TYR A 198 -14.79 15.00 -0.10
C TYR A 198 -14.71 13.63 0.56
N LEU A 199 -15.32 13.45 1.72
CA LEU A 199 -15.34 12.17 2.43
C LEU A 199 -16.13 11.09 1.66
N ASN A 200 -17.22 11.46 0.99
CA ASN A 200 -18.04 10.55 0.19
C ASN A 200 -17.35 10.02 -1.09
N ARG A 201 -16.17 10.53 -1.44
CA ARG A 201 -15.35 9.94 -2.52
C ARG A 201 -14.86 8.53 -2.17
N ILE A 202 -14.72 8.25 -0.88
CA ILE A 202 -14.31 6.93 -0.39
C ILE A 202 -15.57 6.14 -0.07
N SER A 203 -15.70 4.94 -0.67
CA SER A 203 -16.85 4.07 -0.42
C SER A 203 -16.84 3.52 1.01
N GLY A 204 -18.03 3.35 1.61
CA GLY A 204 -18.19 2.73 2.92
C GLY A 204 -17.48 1.37 3.03
N PRO A 205 -17.68 0.43 2.07
CA PRO A 205 -17.02 -0.86 2.08
C PRO A 205 -15.48 -0.78 2.13
N LEU A 206 -14.86 0.17 1.45
CA LEU A 206 -13.42 0.36 1.51
C LEU A 206 -12.95 0.84 2.90
N LEU A 207 -13.76 1.68 3.56
CA LEU A 207 -13.48 2.11 4.93
C LEU A 207 -13.66 0.96 5.94
N GLU A 208 -14.59 0.05 5.70
CA GLU A 208 -14.81 -1.13 6.55
C GLU A 208 -13.65 -2.11 6.51
N ILE A 209 -13.02 -2.30 5.35
CA ILE A 209 -11.82 -3.15 5.21
C ILE A 209 -10.66 -2.62 6.06
N GLY A 210 -10.58 -1.30 6.29
CA GLY A 210 -9.57 -0.67 7.15
C GLY A 210 -9.97 -0.57 8.64
N ARG A 211 -11.18 -0.98 9.03
CA ARG A 211 -11.58 -1.01 10.42
C ARG A 211 -11.11 -2.31 11.07
N ALA A 212 -10.13 -2.20 11.96
CA ALA A 212 -9.97 -3.20 13.00
C ALA A 212 -11.25 -3.19 13.84
N HIS A 213 -11.99 -4.28 13.86
CA HIS A 213 -13.02 -4.47 14.87
C HIS A 213 -12.31 -4.61 16.23
N VAL A 214 -12.31 -3.53 16.99
CA VAL A 214 -11.92 -3.51 18.40
C VAL A 214 -13.16 -3.77 19.23
#